data_236f3b228676673c4d587e1323f4b5c5
#
_entry.id   236f3b228676673c4d587e1323f4b5c5
#
_cell.length_a   1.000
_cell.length_b   1.000
_cell.length_c   1.000
_cell.angle_alpha   90.00
_cell.angle_beta   90.00
_cell.angle_gamma   90.00
#
_symmetry.space_group_name_H-M   'P 1'
#
loop_
_entity.id
_entity.type
_entity.pdbx_description
1 polymer ?
#
loop_
_entity_poly.entity_id
_entity_poly.type
_entity_poly.pdbx_seq_one_letter_code
_entity_poly.pdbx_strand_id
1 'polypeptide(L)'
;MTDVREVATEVGVARVHVDEEPHPRIRVVLGHGAGGGVDAPDLIALAERLPSVGVGLWRVEQPWRVAGRRVAPAPATLDRAWLEIVATVPREGPLVVGGRSAGARVACRTAADVAADAVVALAFPLHPPGRPGRSRAGELDIDVPLLVVQGTGD
;
A
#
# COMPACT_ATOMS: atom_id res chain seq x y z
N MET A 1 -9.65 3.00 17.35
CA MET A 1 -10.67 2.13 16.71
C MET A 1 -10.54 2.26 15.19
N THR A 2 -10.54 1.16 14.49
CA THR A 2 -10.46 1.14 13.03
C THR A 2 -11.82 1.51 12.41
N ASP A 3 -11.82 2.49 11.55
CA ASP A 3 -12.97 2.84 10.70
C ASP A 3 -12.81 2.13 9.35
N VAL A 4 -13.83 1.44 8.87
CA VAL A 4 -13.79 0.71 7.59
C VAL A 4 -14.71 1.40 6.59
N ARG A 5 -14.14 1.80 5.46
CA ARG A 5 -14.84 2.52 4.39
C ARG A 5 -14.79 1.73 3.09
N GLU A 6 -15.87 1.75 2.34
CA GLU A 6 -15.88 1.23 0.98
C GLU A 6 -15.57 2.35 -0.01
N VAL A 7 -14.76 2.02 -1.02
CA VAL A 7 -14.39 2.93 -2.11
C VAL A 7 -14.72 2.26 -3.43
N ALA A 8 -15.67 2.82 -4.17
CA ALA A 8 -15.98 2.34 -5.50
C ALA A 8 -14.88 2.76 -6.48
N THR A 9 -14.39 1.80 -7.27
CA THR A 9 -13.41 2.05 -8.34
C THR A 9 -13.94 1.47 -9.66
N GLU A 10 -13.31 1.83 -10.77
CA GLU A 10 -13.64 1.25 -12.09
C GLU A 10 -13.48 -0.27 -12.13
N VAL A 11 -12.63 -0.83 -11.28
CA VAL A 11 -12.34 -2.27 -11.27
C VAL A 11 -13.02 -3.02 -10.12
N GLY A 12 -13.91 -2.38 -9.38
CA GLY A 12 -14.67 -2.95 -8.28
C GLY A 12 -14.59 -2.14 -7.00
N VAL A 13 -15.19 -2.67 -5.93
CA VAL A 13 -15.22 -2.01 -4.63
C VAL A 13 -14.01 -2.42 -3.81
N ALA A 14 -13.24 -1.43 -3.35
CA ALA A 14 -12.18 -1.60 -2.36
C ALA A 14 -12.72 -1.36 -0.95
N ARG A 15 -11.99 -1.82 0.06
CA ARG A 15 -12.17 -1.42 1.46
C ARG A 15 -10.93 -0.74 1.97
N VAL A 16 -11.11 0.30 2.76
CA VAL A 16 -10.01 1.00 3.41
C VAL A 16 -10.23 0.97 4.91
N HIS A 17 -9.25 0.43 5.62
CA HIS A 17 -9.23 0.35 7.08
C HIS A 17 -8.41 1.51 7.61
N VAL A 18 -9.09 2.45 8.27
CA VAL A 18 -8.49 3.73 8.70
C VAL A 18 -8.26 3.72 10.20
N ASP A 19 -7.03 3.87 10.58
CA ASP A 19 -6.59 3.99 11.97
C ASP A 19 -5.87 5.33 12.13
N GLU A 20 -6.57 6.35 12.62
CA GLU A 20 -5.99 7.68 12.84
C GLU A 20 -6.65 8.42 13.99
N GLU A 21 -5.86 9.24 14.68
CA GLU A 21 -6.36 10.24 15.63
C GLU A 21 -6.85 11.49 14.87
N PRO A 22 -7.66 12.36 15.51
CA PRO A 22 -8.02 13.63 14.90
C PRO A 22 -6.77 14.44 14.51
N HIS A 23 -6.76 14.99 13.31
CA HIS A 23 -5.69 15.83 12.78
C HIS A 23 -4.30 15.16 12.74
N PRO A 24 -4.17 14.02 12.05
CA PRO A 24 -2.86 13.38 11.93
C PRO A 24 -1.87 14.30 11.18
N ARG A 25 -0.61 14.28 11.61
CA ARG A 25 0.45 15.08 11.00
C ARG A 25 0.88 14.55 9.62
N ILE A 26 0.78 13.26 9.44
CA ILE A 26 1.16 12.52 8.23
C ILE A 26 0.11 11.44 8.01
N ARG A 27 -0.21 11.15 6.76
CA ARG A 27 -0.97 9.96 6.40
C ARG A 27 -0.12 8.98 5.63
N VAL A 28 -0.21 7.72 6.03
CA VAL A 28 0.46 6.58 5.39
C VAL A 28 -0.61 5.67 4.81
N VAL A 29 -0.52 5.38 3.52
CA VAL A 29 -1.45 4.48 2.82
C VAL A 29 -0.70 3.23 2.41
N LEU A 30 -1.12 2.07 2.92
CA LEU A 30 -0.43 0.80 2.70
C LEU A 30 -1.33 -0.21 2.00
N GLY A 31 -0.83 -0.81 0.90
CA GLY A 31 -1.45 -1.94 0.22
C GLY A 31 -0.93 -3.28 0.75
N HIS A 32 -1.76 -4.32 0.59
CA HIS A 32 -1.39 -5.69 0.97
C HIS A 32 -0.69 -6.45 -0.15
N GLY A 33 -0.09 -7.59 0.18
CA GLY A 33 0.51 -8.51 -0.78
C GLY A 33 -0.52 -9.40 -1.51
N ALA A 34 -0.08 -10.08 -2.56
CA ALA A 34 -0.92 -10.99 -3.33
C ALA A 34 -1.36 -12.22 -2.56
N GLY A 35 -0.56 -12.70 -1.61
CA GLY A 35 -0.84 -13.87 -0.77
C GLY A 35 -1.47 -13.54 0.58
N GLY A 36 -1.78 -12.28 0.86
CA GLY A 36 -2.27 -11.84 2.16
C GLY A 36 -3.39 -10.82 2.06
N GLY A 37 -3.65 -10.12 3.16
CA GLY A 37 -4.65 -9.08 3.26
C GLY A 37 -4.17 -7.94 4.17
N VAL A 38 -5.08 -7.07 4.55
CA VAL A 38 -4.81 -5.93 5.46
C VAL A 38 -4.50 -6.36 6.90
N ASP A 39 -4.69 -7.63 7.20
CA ASP A 39 -4.42 -8.27 8.49
C ASP A 39 -3.03 -8.91 8.59
N ALA A 40 -2.16 -8.68 7.61
CA ALA A 40 -0.77 -9.12 7.67
C ALA A 40 -0.12 -8.56 8.96
N PRO A 41 0.70 -9.39 9.69
CA PRO A 41 1.21 -9.02 11.01
C PRO A 41 1.95 -7.68 11.07
N ASP A 42 2.71 -7.34 10.04
CA ASP A 42 3.42 -6.07 9.95
C ASP A 42 2.45 -4.88 9.77
N LEU A 43 1.40 -5.06 8.97
CA LEU A 43 0.38 -4.01 8.78
C LEU A 43 -0.44 -3.80 10.07
N ILE A 44 -0.77 -4.85 10.78
CA ILE A 44 -1.45 -4.77 12.08
C ILE A 44 -0.55 -4.07 13.12
N ALA A 45 0.72 -4.44 13.21
CA ALA A 45 1.65 -3.82 14.14
C ALA A 45 1.78 -2.30 13.90
N LEU A 46 1.75 -1.87 12.64
CA LEU A 46 1.76 -0.45 12.30
C LEU A 46 0.44 0.23 12.69
N ALA A 47 -0.70 -0.44 12.47
CA ALA A 47 -2.02 0.09 12.85
C ALA A 47 -2.16 0.32 14.37
N GLU A 48 -1.53 -0.53 15.15
CA GLU A 48 -1.52 -0.41 16.61
C GLU A 48 -0.62 0.72 17.13
N ARG A 49 0.44 1.06 16.38
CA ARG A 49 1.49 1.98 16.86
C ARG A 49 1.40 3.38 16.28
N LEU A 50 1.12 3.51 15.00
CA LEU A 50 1.23 4.77 14.28
C LEU A 50 0.25 5.86 14.75
N PRO A 51 -1.03 5.56 15.04
CA PRO A 51 -1.96 6.58 15.47
C PRO A 51 -1.52 7.35 16.71
N SER A 52 -0.97 6.66 17.72
CA SER A 52 -0.54 7.25 18.97
C SER A 52 0.64 8.25 18.84
N VAL A 53 1.34 8.22 17.70
CA VAL A 53 2.41 9.17 17.38
C VAL A 53 2.01 10.21 16.34
N GLY A 54 0.72 10.35 16.08
CA GLY A 54 0.17 11.37 15.18
C GLY A 54 0.26 11.01 13.69
N VAL A 55 0.36 9.73 13.36
CA VAL A 55 0.39 9.23 11.98
C VAL A 55 -0.90 8.48 11.68
N GLY A 56 -1.67 8.97 10.72
CA GLY A 56 -2.85 8.27 10.23
C GLY A 56 -2.45 7.12 9.31
N LEU A 57 -2.99 5.93 9.56
CA LEU A 57 -2.73 4.76 8.73
C LEU A 57 -3.99 4.32 8.00
N TRP A 58 -3.89 4.20 6.68
CA TRP A 58 -4.93 3.73 5.78
C TRP A 58 -4.46 2.42 5.14
N ARG A 59 -5.03 1.29 5.55
CA ARG A 59 -4.73 -0.02 4.98
C ARG A 59 -5.75 -0.35 3.90
N VAL A 60 -5.28 -0.53 2.68
CA VAL A 60 -6.11 -0.72 1.49
C VAL A 60 -6.28 -2.20 1.20
N GLU A 61 -7.54 -2.65 1.17
CA GLU A 61 -7.93 -3.95 0.65
C GLU A 61 -8.39 -3.78 -0.79
N GLN A 62 -7.60 -4.30 -1.73
CA GLN A 62 -7.83 -4.16 -3.16
C GLN A 62 -9.15 -4.82 -3.60
N PRO A 63 -9.81 -4.31 -4.66
CA PRO A 63 -11.09 -4.84 -5.12
C PRO A 63 -11.12 -6.34 -5.38
N TRP A 64 -10.06 -6.90 -5.95
CA TRP A 64 -10.00 -8.34 -6.20
C TRP A 64 -10.06 -9.16 -4.91
N ARG A 65 -9.45 -8.64 -3.85
CA ARG A 65 -9.45 -9.29 -2.53
C ARG A 65 -10.82 -9.18 -1.86
N VAL A 66 -11.44 -8.00 -1.91
CA VAL A 66 -12.81 -7.78 -1.42
C VAL A 66 -13.80 -8.71 -2.12
N ALA A 67 -13.62 -8.94 -3.42
CA ALA A 67 -14.45 -9.85 -4.20
C ALA A 67 -14.20 -11.34 -3.90
N GLY A 68 -13.24 -11.67 -3.03
CA GLY A 68 -12.92 -13.05 -2.65
C GLY A 68 -12.12 -13.82 -3.70
N ARG A 69 -11.51 -13.15 -4.66
CA ARG A 69 -10.66 -13.81 -5.66
C ARG A 69 -9.35 -14.26 -5.03
N ARG A 70 -8.80 -15.36 -5.54
CA ARG A 70 -7.54 -15.94 -5.02
C ARG A 70 -6.31 -15.45 -5.76
N VAL A 71 -6.47 -14.96 -6.98
CA VAL A 71 -5.38 -14.53 -7.85
C VAL A 71 -5.49 -13.04 -8.08
N ALA A 72 -4.40 -12.33 -7.83
CA ALA A 72 -4.31 -10.90 -8.10
C ALA A 72 -4.41 -10.64 -9.61
N PRO A 73 -5.09 -9.57 -10.02
CA PRO A 73 -5.13 -9.17 -11.42
C PRO A 73 -3.78 -8.63 -11.90
N ALA A 74 -3.71 -8.30 -13.19
CA ALA A 74 -2.52 -7.71 -13.80
C ALA A 74 -2.08 -6.43 -13.08
N PRO A 75 -0.77 -6.11 -13.05
CA PRO A 75 -0.25 -4.90 -12.39
C PRO A 75 -0.97 -3.62 -12.76
N ALA A 76 -1.30 -3.40 -14.03
CA ALA A 76 -2.02 -2.22 -14.48
C ALA A 76 -3.42 -2.08 -13.85
N THR A 77 -4.10 -3.18 -13.59
CA THR A 77 -5.40 -3.19 -12.91
C THR A 77 -5.26 -2.82 -11.44
N LEU A 78 -4.23 -3.34 -10.76
CA LEU A 78 -3.91 -2.98 -9.38
C LEU A 78 -3.60 -1.48 -9.27
N ASP A 79 -2.80 -0.96 -10.19
CA ASP A 79 -2.40 0.44 -10.20
C ASP A 79 -3.61 1.37 -10.41
N ARG A 80 -4.51 1.04 -11.31
CA ARG A 80 -5.74 1.84 -11.55
C ARG A 80 -6.62 1.94 -10.32
N ALA A 81 -6.91 0.81 -9.67
CA ALA A 81 -7.67 0.84 -8.42
C ALA A 81 -6.98 1.67 -7.34
N TRP A 82 -5.67 1.49 -7.19
CA TRP A 82 -4.87 2.22 -6.22
C TRP A 82 -4.93 3.73 -6.41
N LEU A 83 -4.81 4.22 -7.65
CA LEU A 83 -4.90 5.64 -7.95
C LEU A 83 -6.23 6.24 -7.49
N GLU A 84 -7.35 5.56 -7.76
CA GLU A 84 -8.67 6.01 -7.36
C GLU A 84 -8.84 6.00 -5.83
N ILE A 85 -8.30 4.98 -5.15
CA ILE A 85 -8.38 4.86 -3.70
C ILE A 85 -7.56 5.95 -3.03
N VAL A 86 -6.31 6.15 -3.44
CA VAL A 86 -5.43 7.18 -2.87
C VAL A 86 -6.00 8.58 -3.07
N ALA A 87 -6.72 8.82 -4.17
CA ALA A 87 -7.40 10.09 -4.42
C ALA A 87 -8.47 10.44 -3.35
N THR A 88 -8.96 9.46 -2.59
CA THR A 88 -9.92 9.69 -1.51
C THR A 88 -9.27 10.11 -0.19
N VAL A 89 -7.94 9.99 -0.08
CA VAL A 89 -7.21 10.31 1.15
C VAL A 89 -7.09 11.83 1.30
N PRO A 90 -7.46 12.40 2.45
CA PRO A 90 -7.27 13.84 2.69
C PRO A 90 -5.81 14.25 2.55
N ARG A 91 -5.57 15.39 1.90
CA ARG A 91 -4.22 15.90 1.58
C ARG A 91 -3.72 16.98 2.55
N GLU A 92 -4.18 16.96 3.76
CA GLU A 92 -3.69 17.84 4.82
C GLU A 92 -2.39 17.24 5.39
N GLY A 93 -1.27 17.82 5.00
CA GLY A 93 0.06 17.31 5.38
C GLY A 93 0.66 16.29 4.39
N PRO A 94 1.84 15.77 4.70
CA PRO A 94 2.53 14.81 3.85
C PRO A 94 1.76 13.51 3.66
N LEU A 95 1.89 12.93 2.46
CA LEU A 95 1.37 11.63 2.11
C LEU A 95 2.52 10.65 1.85
N VAL A 96 2.53 9.56 2.59
CA VAL A 96 3.43 8.43 2.37
C VAL A 96 2.59 7.28 1.81
N VAL A 97 3.04 6.70 0.72
CA VAL A 97 2.42 5.49 0.17
C VAL A 97 3.36 4.31 0.30
N GLY A 98 2.82 3.13 0.35
CA GLY A 98 3.64 1.94 0.50
C GLY A 98 2.82 0.67 0.48
N GLY A 99 3.41 -0.38 0.95
CA GLY A 99 2.73 -1.65 1.07
C GLY A 99 3.68 -2.82 1.27
N ARG A 100 3.09 -3.99 1.35
CA ARG A 100 3.79 -5.25 1.48
C ARG A 100 3.79 -5.99 0.14
N SER A 101 4.95 -6.47 -0.29
CA SER A 101 5.11 -7.31 -1.48
C SER A 101 4.50 -6.66 -2.75
N ALA A 102 3.43 -7.22 -3.30
CA ALA A 102 2.73 -6.63 -4.45
C ALA A 102 2.26 -5.19 -4.18
N GLY A 103 1.81 -4.89 -2.96
CA GLY A 103 1.42 -3.53 -2.56
C GLY A 103 2.59 -2.55 -2.58
N ALA A 104 3.80 -2.99 -2.21
CA ALA A 104 5.01 -2.18 -2.32
C ALA A 104 5.32 -1.83 -3.78
N ARG A 105 5.15 -2.79 -4.69
CA ARG A 105 5.35 -2.56 -6.12
C ARG A 105 4.36 -1.55 -6.69
N VAL A 106 3.08 -1.68 -6.35
CA VAL A 106 2.04 -0.72 -6.74
C VAL A 106 2.41 0.70 -6.28
N ALA A 107 2.80 0.85 -5.01
CA ALA A 107 3.18 2.14 -4.44
C ALA A 107 4.37 2.76 -5.19
N CYS A 108 5.41 1.97 -5.48
CA CYS A 108 6.58 2.46 -6.21
C CYS A 108 6.22 2.89 -7.64
N ARG A 109 5.43 2.08 -8.37
CA ARG A 109 5.04 2.40 -9.75
C ARG A 109 4.17 3.66 -9.85
N THR A 110 3.39 3.95 -8.84
CA THR A 110 2.37 5.02 -8.86
C THR A 110 2.74 6.24 -8.02
N ALA A 111 3.88 6.23 -7.35
CA ALA A 111 4.27 7.30 -6.41
C ALA A 111 4.20 8.70 -7.02
N ALA A 112 4.66 8.86 -8.25
CA ALA A 112 4.60 10.14 -8.97
C ALA A 112 3.14 10.52 -9.29
N ASP A 113 2.34 9.57 -9.75
CA ASP A 113 0.95 9.82 -10.15
C ASP A 113 0.07 10.27 -8.97
N VAL A 114 0.32 9.75 -7.78
CA VAL A 114 -0.41 10.15 -6.56
C VAL A 114 0.25 11.34 -5.85
N ALA A 115 1.34 11.89 -6.39
CA ALA A 115 2.13 12.95 -5.78
C ALA A 115 2.52 12.61 -4.32
N ALA A 116 3.02 11.40 -4.10
CA ALA A 116 3.50 10.97 -2.79
C ALA A 116 4.75 11.74 -2.37
N ASP A 117 4.87 12.03 -1.07
CA ASP A 117 6.06 12.67 -0.51
C ASP A 117 7.16 11.66 -0.16
N ALA A 118 6.80 10.41 0.06
CA ALA A 118 7.72 9.30 0.32
C ALA A 118 7.06 7.94 0.07
N VAL A 119 7.87 6.90 -0.02
CA VAL A 119 7.40 5.51 -0.19
C VAL A 119 8.01 4.61 0.87
N VAL A 120 7.20 3.68 1.41
CA VAL A 120 7.65 2.60 2.28
C VAL A 120 7.38 1.26 1.61
N ALA A 121 8.44 0.53 1.30
CA ALA A 121 8.36 -0.79 0.67
C ALA A 121 8.69 -1.88 1.70
N LEU A 122 7.69 -2.67 2.08
CA LEU A 122 7.83 -3.78 3.01
C LEU A 122 7.92 -5.09 2.22
N ALA A 123 8.94 -5.91 2.48
CA ALA A 123 9.15 -7.19 1.80
C ALA A 123 9.03 -7.06 0.27
N PHE A 124 9.77 -6.11 -0.32
CA PHE A 124 9.72 -5.87 -1.76
C PHE A 124 10.24 -7.10 -2.53
N PRO A 125 9.44 -7.67 -3.45
CA PRO A 125 9.83 -8.87 -4.18
C PRO A 125 10.75 -8.51 -5.35
N LEU A 126 12.04 -8.43 -5.10
CA LEU A 126 13.05 -7.98 -6.06
C LEU A 126 13.08 -8.85 -7.32
N HIS A 127 12.73 -10.13 -7.19
CA HIS A 127 12.66 -11.06 -8.30
C HIS A 127 11.28 -11.71 -8.39
N PRO A 128 10.74 -11.97 -9.60
CA PRO A 128 9.54 -12.79 -9.76
C PRO A 128 9.77 -14.20 -9.22
N PRO A 129 8.73 -14.85 -8.64
CA PRO A 129 8.86 -16.23 -8.17
C PRO A 129 9.40 -17.16 -9.29
N GLY A 130 10.43 -17.95 -8.96
CA GLY A 130 11.04 -18.89 -9.90
C GLY A 130 11.86 -18.26 -11.03
N ARG A 131 12.09 -16.95 -11.01
CA ARG A 131 12.84 -16.23 -12.05
C ARG A 131 13.93 -15.32 -11.45
N PRO A 132 14.97 -15.89 -10.80
CA PRO A 132 16.00 -15.10 -10.13
C PRO A 132 16.86 -14.26 -11.09
N GLY A 133 16.87 -14.57 -12.37
CA GLY A 133 17.56 -13.77 -13.40
C GLY A 133 16.82 -12.50 -13.82
N ARG A 134 15.56 -12.31 -13.41
CA ARG A 134 14.81 -11.08 -13.66
C ARG A 134 14.82 -10.21 -12.42
N SER A 135 15.09 -8.93 -12.59
CA SER A 135 15.11 -7.96 -11.49
C SER A 135 13.97 -6.95 -11.64
N ARG A 136 13.35 -6.61 -10.52
CA ARG A 136 12.37 -5.52 -10.39
C ARG A 136 12.99 -4.27 -9.75
N ALA A 137 14.31 -4.22 -9.64
CA ALA A 137 15.03 -3.11 -9.02
C ALA A 137 14.70 -1.75 -9.66
N GLY A 138 14.37 -1.72 -10.96
CA GLY A 138 13.96 -0.51 -11.64
C GLY A 138 12.69 0.14 -11.06
N GLU A 139 11.80 -0.63 -10.44
CA GLU A 139 10.61 -0.09 -9.77
C GLU A 139 10.97 0.70 -8.49
N LEU A 140 12.16 0.49 -7.94
CA LEU A 140 12.68 1.22 -6.77
C LEU A 140 13.36 2.54 -7.16
N ASP A 141 13.57 2.79 -8.44
CA ASP A 141 14.14 4.04 -8.96
C ASP A 141 13.07 5.11 -9.04
N ILE A 142 12.82 5.77 -7.93
CA ILE A 142 11.78 6.79 -7.76
C ILE A 142 12.40 8.10 -7.27
N ASP A 143 11.70 9.22 -7.52
CA ASP A 143 12.22 10.58 -7.25
C ASP A 143 11.91 11.10 -5.83
N VAL A 144 11.30 10.28 -4.97
CA VAL A 144 10.99 10.64 -3.58
C VAL A 144 11.75 9.73 -2.61
N PRO A 145 11.91 10.13 -1.34
CA PRO A 145 12.52 9.26 -0.34
C PRO A 145 11.84 7.88 -0.28
N LEU A 146 12.66 6.85 -0.23
CA LEU A 146 12.22 5.45 -0.18
C LEU A 146 12.83 4.74 1.03
N LEU A 147 11.98 4.18 1.87
CA LEU A 147 12.38 3.26 2.93
C LEU A 147 12.03 1.83 2.51
N VAL A 148 13.04 0.97 2.44
CA VAL A 148 12.85 -0.47 2.20
C VAL A 148 13.07 -1.22 3.51
N VAL A 149 12.07 -2.01 3.91
CA VAL A 149 12.16 -2.89 5.08
C VAL A 149 12.07 -4.33 4.59
N GLN A 150 13.14 -5.07 4.81
CA GLN A 150 13.29 -6.42 4.30
C GLN A 150 13.65 -7.37 5.43
N GLY A 151 12.90 -8.46 5.57
CA GLY A 151 13.25 -9.53 6.51
C GLY A 151 14.37 -10.40 5.94
N THR A 152 15.12 -11.08 6.83
CA THR A 152 16.21 -11.97 6.41
C THR A 152 15.74 -13.22 5.68
N GLY A 153 14.45 -13.57 5.83
CA GLY A 153 13.81 -14.69 5.13
C GLY A 153 13.02 -14.31 3.87
N ASP A 154 13.03 -13.02 3.54
CA ASP A 154 12.26 -12.49 2.40
C ASP A 154 13.01 -12.63 1.05
#